data_5a9e841e1445dac13296f1fe235c4ea3
#
_entry.id   5a9e841e1445dac13296f1fe235c4ea3
#
_cell.length_a   1.000
_cell.length_b   1.000
_cell.length_c   1.000
_cell.angle_alpha   90.00
_cell.angle_beta   90.00
_cell.angle_gamma   90.00
#
_symmetry.space_group_name_H-M   'P 1'
#
loop_
_entity.id
_entity.type
_entity.pdbx_description
1 polymer ?
#
loop_
_entity_poly.entity_id
_entity_poly.type
_entity_poly.pdbx_seq_one_letter_code
_entity_poly.pdbx_strand_id
1 'polypeptide(L)'
;VNPGDDVTLTFTVSEAIDTPVVNFKSGGAAVTDSSVVYSNTTGNTWTAVYTANANDTAGTVSYSIAFSDTAGNAGTAVTATTNTSSVAVVIDTVLPTILSSNPSNGSKSVKLDQNIVLKFSEDIIGGSGQIKLFDSSDQLVEAFTLSPSIISGSTVTLNPSSDLASGSAYYIQIPSTAFVDTAGNRFAGISNKTTLSF
;
A
#
# COMPACT_ATOMS: atom_id res chain seq x y z
N VAL A 1 -3.71 4.79 3.10
CA VAL A 1 -2.69 5.73 3.58
C VAL A 1 -1.46 4.93 3.97
N ASN A 2 -0.29 5.36 3.51
CA ASN A 2 1.01 4.72 3.76
C ASN A 2 1.77 5.38 4.90
N PRO A 3 2.79 4.70 5.43
CA PRO A 3 3.81 5.35 6.24
C PRO A 3 4.45 6.53 5.50
N GLY A 4 4.46 7.69 6.14
CA GLY A 4 4.94 8.95 5.59
C GLY A 4 3.86 9.88 5.04
N ASP A 5 2.63 9.40 4.87
CA ASP A 5 1.50 10.24 4.47
C ASP A 5 0.93 11.01 5.67
N ASP A 6 0.45 12.21 5.42
CA ASP A 6 -0.23 13.02 6.42
C ASP A 6 -1.71 12.65 6.53
N VAL A 7 -2.16 12.42 7.74
CA VAL A 7 -3.56 12.27 8.09
C VAL A 7 -4.04 13.57 8.70
N THR A 8 -4.91 14.28 7.98
CA THR A 8 -5.44 15.58 8.38
C THR A 8 -6.89 15.47 8.85
N LEU A 9 -7.13 15.88 10.09
CA LEU A 9 -8.46 16.07 10.64
C LEU A 9 -8.80 17.57 10.59
N THR A 10 -9.88 17.92 9.91
CA THR A 10 -10.44 19.30 9.91
C THR A 10 -11.77 19.28 10.65
N PHE A 11 -11.96 20.22 11.58
CA PHE A 11 -13.20 20.37 12.33
C PHE A 11 -13.48 21.83 12.62
N THR A 12 -14.76 22.15 12.83
CA THR A 12 -15.23 23.52 13.16
C THR A 12 -15.93 23.47 14.50
N VAL A 13 -15.64 24.46 15.33
CA VAL A 13 -16.25 24.66 16.64
C VAL A 13 -17.24 25.84 16.61
N SER A 14 -18.17 25.90 17.54
CA SER A 14 -19.21 26.93 17.58
C SER A 14 -18.68 28.31 18.02
N GLU A 15 -17.58 28.32 18.74
CA GLU A 15 -16.98 29.55 19.31
C GLU A 15 -15.45 29.40 19.38
N ALA A 16 -14.76 30.48 19.81
CA ALA A 16 -13.33 30.45 19.97
C ALA A 16 -12.90 29.51 21.10
N ILE A 17 -11.93 28.66 20.83
CA ILE A 17 -11.36 27.70 21.78
C ILE A 17 -9.86 27.90 21.93
N ASP A 18 -9.31 27.43 23.04
CA ASP A 18 -7.87 27.21 23.17
C ASP A 18 -7.40 26.09 22.23
N THR A 19 -6.09 25.93 22.07
CA THR A 19 -5.54 24.86 21.24
C THR A 19 -6.10 23.51 21.68
N PRO A 20 -6.82 22.79 20.80
CA PRO A 20 -7.44 21.52 21.17
C PRO A 20 -6.39 20.42 21.38
N VAL A 21 -6.79 19.35 22.04
CA VAL A 21 -6.00 18.11 22.13
C VAL A 21 -6.68 17.05 21.27
N VAL A 22 -6.00 16.63 20.21
CA VAL A 22 -6.46 15.53 19.34
C VAL A 22 -5.58 14.31 19.58
N ASN A 23 -6.21 13.19 19.91
CA ASN A 23 -5.54 11.91 19.99
C ASN A 23 -5.99 11.04 18.82
N PHE A 24 -5.03 10.61 17.99
CA PHE A 24 -5.27 9.66 16.91
C PHE A 24 -4.97 8.23 17.38
N LYS A 25 -5.72 7.28 16.81
CA LYS A 25 -5.47 5.85 16.93
C LYS A 25 -5.56 5.21 15.54
N SER A 26 -4.79 4.17 15.31
CA SER A 26 -4.86 3.35 14.11
C SER A 26 -4.99 1.88 14.50
N GLY A 27 -5.92 1.15 13.87
CA GLY A 27 -6.20 -0.24 14.25
C GLY A 27 -6.56 -0.44 15.72
N GLY A 28 -7.08 0.60 16.38
CA GLY A 28 -7.43 0.60 17.81
C GLY A 28 -6.28 0.95 18.76
N ALA A 29 -5.03 0.99 18.32
CA ALA A 29 -3.87 1.39 19.11
C ALA A 29 -3.55 2.89 18.92
N ALA A 30 -2.85 3.50 19.89
CA ALA A 30 -2.32 4.85 19.71
C ALA A 30 -1.32 4.87 18.55
N VAL A 31 -1.34 5.96 17.75
CA VAL A 31 -0.33 6.17 16.69
C VAL A 31 1.05 6.38 17.33
N THR A 32 2.10 5.98 16.62
CA THR A 32 3.48 6.06 17.12
C THR A 32 4.05 7.47 17.05
N ASP A 33 3.62 8.28 16.07
CA ASP A 33 3.92 9.70 16.03
C ASP A 33 2.90 10.46 16.89
N SER A 34 3.33 10.91 18.06
CA SER A 34 2.51 11.70 19.00
C SER A 34 2.57 13.20 18.72
N SER A 35 3.37 13.66 17.76
CA SER A 35 3.50 15.08 17.41
C SER A 35 2.39 15.51 16.46
N VAL A 36 1.25 15.89 17.04
CA VAL A 36 0.14 16.45 16.25
C VAL A 36 0.39 17.94 16.01
N VAL A 37 0.40 18.32 14.73
CA VAL A 37 0.53 19.71 14.30
C VAL A 37 -0.86 20.34 14.20
N TYR A 38 -1.06 21.44 14.90
CA TYR A 38 -2.32 22.18 14.92
C TYR A 38 -2.22 23.47 14.12
N SER A 39 -3.30 23.81 13.42
CA SER A 39 -3.46 25.12 12.78
C SER A 39 -4.91 25.58 12.92
N ASN A 40 -5.09 26.84 13.31
CA ASN A 40 -6.38 27.53 13.20
C ASN A 40 -6.40 28.26 11.84
N THR A 41 -7.12 27.72 10.87
CA THR A 41 -7.06 28.20 9.48
C THR A 41 -7.92 29.42 9.24
N THR A 42 -9.14 29.47 9.78
CA THR A 42 -10.04 30.63 9.69
C THR A 42 -11.05 30.59 10.83
N GLY A 43 -11.02 31.60 11.70
CA GLY A 43 -12.00 31.74 12.78
C GLY A 43 -12.07 30.51 13.69
N ASN A 44 -13.18 29.75 13.60
CA ASN A 44 -13.44 28.59 14.43
C ASN A 44 -13.07 27.25 13.76
N THR A 45 -12.34 27.27 12.62
CA THR A 45 -11.93 26.04 11.91
C THR A 45 -10.51 25.67 12.24
N TRP A 46 -10.31 24.45 12.72
CA TRP A 46 -9.03 23.88 13.13
C TRP A 46 -8.64 22.72 12.24
N THR A 47 -7.35 22.53 12.07
CA THR A 47 -6.76 21.31 11.55
C THR A 47 -5.83 20.67 12.58
N ALA A 48 -5.84 19.35 12.62
CA ALA A 48 -4.90 18.54 13.38
C ALA A 48 -4.31 17.52 12.41
N VAL A 49 -2.98 17.48 12.32
CA VAL A 49 -2.26 16.62 11.35
C VAL A 49 -1.27 15.77 12.12
N TYR A 50 -1.26 14.47 11.81
CA TYR A 50 -0.15 13.58 12.18
C TYR A 50 0.35 12.86 10.94
N THR A 51 1.63 12.46 10.92
CA THR A 51 2.22 11.67 9.83
C THR A 51 2.15 10.19 10.18
N ALA A 52 1.52 9.38 9.31
CA ALA A 52 1.42 7.95 9.49
C ALA A 52 2.82 7.29 9.51
N ASN A 53 3.02 6.30 10.36
CA ASN A 53 4.31 5.66 10.59
C ASN A 53 4.26 4.15 10.28
N ALA A 54 5.38 3.58 9.84
CA ALA A 54 5.50 2.14 9.55
C ALA A 54 5.26 1.24 10.79
N ASN A 55 5.36 1.80 11.99
CA ASN A 55 5.08 1.09 13.24
C ASN A 55 3.64 1.29 13.74
N ASP A 56 2.82 2.07 13.02
CA ASP A 56 1.40 2.19 13.35
C ASP A 56 0.70 0.85 13.12
N THR A 57 -0.27 0.54 13.97
CA THR A 57 -1.08 -0.65 13.75
C THR A 57 -1.96 -0.45 12.53
N ALA A 58 -1.84 -1.34 11.53
CA ALA A 58 -2.68 -1.30 10.34
C ALA A 58 -4.17 -1.35 10.71
N GLY A 59 -4.98 -0.56 10.02
CA GLY A 59 -6.41 -0.50 10.26
C GLY A 59 -7.00 0.91 10.23
N THR A 60 -8.26 1.02 10.62
CA THR A 60 -9.01 2.28 10.59
C THR A 60 -8.45 3.28 11.58
N VAL A 61 -8.26 4.52 11.10
CA VAL A 61 -7.92 5.66 11.95
C VAL A 61 -9.17 6.13 12.69
N SER A 62 -9.03 6.31 13.99
CA SER A 62 -10.01 6.93 14.86
C SER A 62 -9.37 8.11 15.58
N TYR A 63 -10.18 9.02 16.07
CA TYR A 63 -9.71 10.19 16.80
C TYR A 63 -10.61 10.55 17.96
N SER A 64 -10.05 11.28 18.92
CA SER A 64 -10.81 12.01 19.93
C SER A 64 -10.31 13.44 20.00
N ILE A 65 -11.25 14.38 20.18
CA ILE A 65 -10.96 15.81 20.32
C ILE A 65 -11.42 16.24 21.71
N ALA A 66 -10.51 16.79 22.50
CA ALA A 66 -10.82 17.48 23.75
C ALA A 66 -10.47 18.96 23.58
N PHE A 67 -11.32 19.85 24.08
CA PHE A 67 -11.15 21.30 23.93
C PHE A 67 -11.80 22.05 25.09
N SER A 68 -11.38 23.29 25.29
CA SER A 68 -12.01 24.26 26.19
C SER A 68 -12.20 25.58 25.47
N ASP A 69 -13.21 26.34 25.84
CA ASP A 69 -13.33 27.70 25.39
C ASP A 69 -12.24 28.60 26.03
N THR A 70 -12.08 29.83 25.53
CA THR A 70 -11.06 30.78 26.03
C THR A 70 -11.37 31.25 27.46
N ALA A 71 -12.52 30.94 28.02
CA ALA A 71 -12.88 31.20 29.42
C ALA A 71 -12.56 29.99 30.34
N GLY A 72 -12.08 28.86 29.77
CA GLY A 72 -11.69 27.69 30.49
C GLY A 72 -12.80 26.64 30.68
N ASN A 73 -13.98 26.82 30.04
CA ASN A 73 -15.06 25.81 30.13
C ASN A 73 -14.74 24.64 29.20
N ALA A 74 -14.71 23.43 29.71
CA ALA A 74 -14.47 22.24 28.90
C ALA A 74 -15.68 21.88 28.03
N GLY A 75 -15.44 21.64 26.74
CA GLY A 75 -16.42 21.10 25.83
C GLY A 75 -16.59 19.58 25.97
N THR A 76 -17.69 19.05 25.45
CA THR A 76 -17.88 17.60 25.40
C THR A 76 -16.92 17.00 24.37
N ALA A 77 -16.10 16.04 24.78
CA ALA A 77 -15.16 15.36 23.89
C ALA A 77 -15.88 14.67 22.72
N VAL A 78 -15.31 14.79 21.53
CA VAL A 78 -15.83 14.16 20.31
C VAL A 78 -14.95 12.97 19.95
N THR A 79 -15.57 11.84 19.58
CA THR A 79 -14.87 10.64 19.12
C THR A 79 -15.51 10.13 17.84
N ALA A 80 -14.70 9.81 16.83
CA ALA A 80 -15.21 9.22 15.59
C ALA A 80 -14.12 8.42 14.85
N THR A 81 -14.56 7.65 13.86
CA THR A 81 -13.73 6.88 12.93
C THR A 81 -13.96 7.29 11.46
N THR A 82 -14.92 8.16 11.21
CA THR A 82 -15.30 8.57 9.85
C THR A 82 -15.47 10.09 9.77
N ASN A 83 -15.33 10.62 8.58
CA ASN A 83 -15.66 12.01 8.27
C ASN A 83 -17.16 12.20 7.99
N THR A 84 -17.59 13.40 7.67
CA THR A 84 -18.99 13.72 7.33
C THR A 84 -19.50 12.96 6.09
N SER A 85 -18.61 12.46 5.23
CA SER A 85 -18.95 11.62 4.07
C SER A 85 -18.94 10.12 4.41
N SER A 86 -18.79 9.75 5.68
CA SER A 86 -18.71 8.36 6.17
C SER A 86 -17.56 7.53 5.54
N VAL A 87 -16.51 8.20 5.07
CA VAL A 87 -15.33 7.54 4.54
C VAL A 87 -14.30 7.39 5.66
N ALA A 88 -13.92 6.16 5.96
CA ALA A 88 -12.86 5.88 6.92
C ALA A 88 -11.48 6.07 6.27
N VAL A 89 -10.54 6.63 7.03
CA VAL A 89 -9.11 6.58 6.69
C VAL A 89 -8.56 5.27 7.24
N VAL A 90 -7.86 4.52 6.40
CA VAL A 90 -7.25 3.23 6.79
C VAL A 90 -5.74 3.33 6.54
N ILE A 91 -4.96 3.02 7.56
CA ILE A 91 -3.51 2.83 7.41
C ILE A 91 -3.27 1.39 6.99
N ASP A 92 -2.50 1.20 5.93
CA ASP A 92 -2.05 -0.10 5.47
C ASP A 92 -0.52 -0.11 5.44
N THR A 93 0.06 -1.02 6.20
CA THR A 93 1.50 -1.24 6.31
C THR A 93 1.93 -2.60 5.74
N VAL A 94 0.99 -3.34 5.16
CA VAL A 94 1.23 -4.67 4.62
C VAL A 94 1.77 -4.55 3.20
N LEU A 95 2.91 -5.18 2.95
CA LEU A 95 3.51 -5.20 1.62
C LEU A 95 2.90 -6.34 0.79
N PRO A 96 2.58 -6.13 -0.49
CA PRO A 96 2.13 -7.22 -1.35
C PRO A 96 3.21 -8.28 -1.52
N THR A 97 2.81 -9.56 -1.44
CA THR A 97 3.69 -10.72 -1.62
C THR A 97 3.11 -11.66 -2.68
N ILE A 98 3.97 -12.47 -3.32
CA ILE A 98 3.51 -13.50 -4.24
C ILE A 98 3.12 -14.74 -3.42
N LEU A 99 1.85 -15.13 -3.50
CA LEU A 99 1.32 -16.34 -2.85
C LEU A 99 1.58 -17.60 -3.67
N SER A 100 1.49 -17.48 -5.00
CA SER A 100 1.70 -18.59 -5.91
C SER A 100 2.04 -18.10 -7.32
N SER A 101 2.64 -18.99 -8.10
CA SER A 101 2.88 -18.79 -9.52
C SER A 101 2.51 -20.04 -10.34
N ASN A 102 2.20 -19.84 -11.59
CA ASN A 102 2.09 -20.88 -12.58
C ASN A 102 2.87 -20.46 -13.85
N PRO A 103 3.99 -21.14 -14.22
CA PRO A 103 4.58 -22.30 -13.54
C PRO A 103 4.98 -21.99 -12.10
N SER A 104 4.89 -22.99 -11.21
CA SER A 104 5.39 -22.87 -9.84
C SER A 104 6.93 -22.93 -9.82
N ASN A 105 7.54 -22.34 -8.81
CA ASN A 105 8.98 -22.40 -8.65
C ASN A 105 9.48 -23.85 -8.63
N GLY A 106 10.49 -24.15 -9.44
CA GLY A 106 11.07 -25.50 -9.58
C GLY A 106 10.29 -26.45 -10.47
N SER A 107 9.22 -26.01 -11.17
CA SER A 107 8.49 -26.85 -12.14
C SER A 107 9.40 -27.32 -13.26
N LYS A 108 9.30 -28.63 -13.61
CA LYS A 108 10.12 -29.27 -14.66
C LYS A 108 9.34 -29.71 -15.90
N SER A 109 8.01 -29.65 -15.84
CA SER A 109 7.12 -30.03 -16.92
C SER A 109 6.18 -28.88 -17.21
N VAL A 110 6.69 -27.89 -17.93
CA VAL A 110 5.97 -26.68 -18.32
C VAL A 110 5.59 -26.79 -19.78
N LYS A 111 4.35 -26.43 -20.14
CA LYS A 111 3.94 -26.35 -21.54
C LYS A 111 4.71 -25.24 -22.24
N LEU A 112 5.06 -25.43 -23.52
CA LEU A 112 5.85 -24.44 -24.25
C LEU A 112 5.10 -23.13 -24.48
N ASP A 113 3.78 -23.20 -24.64
CA ASP A 113 2.85 -22.08 -24.79
C ASP A 113 2.31 -21.53 -23.44
N GLN A 114 2.97 -21.87 -22.30
CA GLN A 114 2.47 -21.55 -20.98
C GLN A 114 2.56 -20.05 -20.67
N ASN A 115 1.43 -19.46 -20.32
CA ASN A 115 1.43 -18.14 -19.67
C ASN A 115 2.05 -18.23 -18.27
N ILE A 116 2.73 -17.18 -17.86
CA ILE A 116 3.27 -17.06 -16.52
C ILE A 116 2.29 -16.22 -15.69
N VAL A 117 1.68 -16.86 -14.69
CA VAL A 117 0.68 -16.23 -13.84
C VAL A 117 1.23 -16.08 -12.43
N LEU A 118 1.16 -14.88 -11.89
CA LEU A 118 1.55 -14.56 -10.51
C LEU A 118 0.31 -14.16 -9.72
N LYS A 119 0.10 -14.79 -8.56
CA LYS A 119 -0.98 -14.45 -7.63
C LYS A 119 -0.40 -13.77 -6.41
N PHE A 120 -0.82 -12.55 -6.15
CA PHE A 120 -0.41 -11.75 -4.99
C PHE A 120 -1.35 -11.93 -3.80
N SER A 121 -0.88 -11.53 -2.62
CA SER A 121 -1.63 -11.54 -1.35
C SER A 121 -2.83 -10.60 -1.37
N GLU A 122 -2.79 -9.58 -2.23
CA GLU A 122 -3.76 -8.49 -2.30
C GLU A 122 -3.79 -7.89 -3.71
N ASP A 123 -4.73 -6.98 -3.93
CA ASP A 123 -4.85 -6.28 -5.21
C ASP A 123 -3.67 -5.34 -5.42
N ILE A 124 -3.13 -5.34 -6.64
CA ILE A 124 -1.95 -4.59 -7.00
C ILE A 124 -2.19 -3.66 -8.18
N ILE A 125 -1.39 -2.63 -8.25
CA ILE A 125 -1.36 -1.63 -9.33
C ILE A 125 0.03 -1.66 -9.97
N GLY A 126 0.10 -1.53 -11.28
CA GLY A 126 1.35 -1.42 -12.02
C GLY A 126 2.07 -0.10 -11.71
N GLY A 127 3.33 -0.21 -11.34
CA GLY A 127 4.23 0.92 -11.14
C GLY A 127 5.13 1.16 -12.36
N SER A 128 6.44 1.03 -12.21
CA SER A 128 7.42 1.30 -13.26
C SER A 128 8.45 0.17 -13.42
N GLY A 129 9.07 0.12 -14.60
CA GLY A 129 10.04 -0.90 -14.97
C GLY A 129 9.43 -1.99 -15.84
N GLN A 130 10.13 -3.10 -15.99
CA GLN A 130 9.71 -4.25 -16.79
C GLN A 130 9.97 -5.53 -16.03
N ILE A 131 9.06 -6.49 -16.15
CA ILE A 131 9.30 -7.86 -15.71
C ILE A 131 10.12 -8.54 -16.80
N LYS A 132 11.18 -9.26 -16.41
CA LYS A 132 12.10 -9.87 -17.36
C LYS A 132 12.13 -11.37 -17.18
N LEU A 133 11.99 -12.08 -18.29
CA LEU A 133 12.19 -13.52 -18.41
C LEU A 133 13.59 -13.79 -18.96
N PHE A 134 14.36 -14.59 -18.27
CA PHE A 134 15.70 -15.02 -18.68
C PHE A 134 15.75 -16.54 -18.82
N ASP A 135 16.65 -17.01 -19.67
CA ASP A 135 17.04 -18.41 -19.69
C ASP A 135 18.13 -18.72 -18.62
N SER A 136 18.49 -19.99 -18.49
CA SER A 136 19.52 -20.43 -17.53
C SER A 136 20.93 -19.90 -17.81
N SER A 137 21.18 -19.37 -19.02
CA SER A 137 22.45 -18.75 -19.43
C SER A 137 22.46 -17.22 -19.25
N ASP A 138 21.47 -16.68 -18.54
CA ASP A 138 21.30 -15.23 -18.30
C ASP A 138 21.00 -14.42 -19.56
N GLN A 139 20.55 -15.07 -20.63
CA GLN A 139 20.10 -14.35 -21.82
C GLN A 139 18.66 -13.88 -21.60
N LEU A 140 18.42 -12.60 -21.89
CA LEU A 140 17.08 -12.03 -21.85
C LEU A 140 16.23 -12.66 -22.97
N VAL A 141 15.18 -13.38 -22.57
CA VAL A 141 14.22 -13.99 -23.49
C VAL A 141 13.14 -12.99 -23.85
N GLU A 142 12.55 -12.33 -22.85
CA GLU A 142 11.52 -11.32 -23.05
C GLU A 142 11.47 -10.31 -21.90
N ALA A 143 11.03 -9.09 -22.22
CA ALA A 143 10.75 -8.05 -21.24
C ALA A 143 9.29 -7.61 -21.36
N PHE A 144 8.51 -7.84 -20.31
CA PHE A 144 7.09 -7.50 -20.28
C PHE A 144 6.91 -6.08 -19.75
N THR A 145 6.24 -5.26 -20.55
CA THR A 145 5.86 -3.91 -20.13
C THR A 145 4.65 -3.98 -19.21
N LEU A 146 4.72 -3.27 -18.10
CA LEU A 146 3.62 -3.17 -17.16
C LEU A 146 2.47 -2.38 -17.80
N SER A 147 1.32 -2.99 -17.88
CA SER A 147 0.09 -2.37 -18.39
C SER A 147 -1.12 -2.90 -17.62
N PRO A 148 -2.22 -2.13 -17.56
CA PRO A 148 -3.46 -2.60 -16.91
C PRO A 148 -4.00 -3.91 -17.51
N SER A 149 -3.64 -4.25 -18.77
CA SER A 149 -4.13 -5.47 -19.43
C SER A 149 -3.53 -6.76 -18.87
N ILE A 150 -2.36 -6.69 -18.24
CA ILE A 150 -1.72 -7.87 -17.63
C ILE A 150 -2.07 -8.01 -16.15
N ILE A 151 -2.74 -7.03 -15.53
CA ILE A 151 -3.08 -6.99 -14.10
C ILE A 151 -4.60 -7.09 -13.96
N SER A 152 -5.06 -8.02 -13.13
CA SER A 152 -6.48 -8.17 -12.77
C SER A 152 -6.59 -8.43 -11.27
N GLY A 153 -6.93 -7.39 -10.50
CA GLY A 153 -6.92 -7.45 -9.03
C GLY A 153 -5.55 -7.88 -8.51
N SER A 154 -5.49 -9.00 -7.81
CA SER A 154 -4.25 -9.58 -7.27
C SER A 154 -3.53 -10.55 -8.23
N THR A 155 -3.86 -10.55 -9.52
CA THR A 155 -3.27 -11.49 -10.49
C THR A 155 -2.55 -10.75 -11.61
N VAL A 156 -1.32 -11.17 -11.90
CA VAL A 156 -0.54 -10.74 -13.08
C VAL A 156 -0.42 -11.91 -14.03
N THR A 157 -0.74 -11.68 -15.32
CA THR A 157 -0.57 -12.67 -16.38
C THR A 157 0.39 -12.15 -17.42
N LEU A 158 1.51 -12.86 -17.60
CA LEU A 158 2.50 -12.60 -18.62
C LEU A 158 2.31 -13.66 -19.72
N ASN A 159 2.13 -13.18 -20.94
CA ASN A 159 2.00 -14.07 -22.11
C ASN A 159 3.27 -13.91 -22.95
N PRO A 160 4.20 -14.88 -22.95
CA PRO A 160 5.37 -14.83 -23.81
C PRO A 160 4.96 -14.73 -25.27
N SER A 161 5.67 -13.87 -26.02
CA SER A 161 5.39 -13.62 -27.43
C SER A 161 5.75 -14.81 -28.35
N SER A 162 6.55 -15.73 -27.83
CA SER A 162 6.95 -16.98 -28.50
C SER A 162 6.94 -18.12 -27.49
N ASP A 163 6.75 -19.35 -28.00
CA ASP A 163 6.82 -20.55 -27.18
C ASP A 163 8.18 -20.70 -26.50
N LEU A 164 8.17 -21.20 -25.27
CA LEU A 164 9.37 -21.55 -24.53
C LEU A 164 10.11 -22.70 -25.21
N ALA A 165 11.43 -22.70 -25.18
CA ALA A 165 12.23 -23.77 -25.77
C ALA A 165 12.17 -25.05 -24.93
N SER A 166 11.96 -26.19 -25.57
CA SER A 166 11.96 -27.51 -24.90
C SER A 166 13.31 -27.82 -24.26
N GLY A 167 13.29 -28.31 -23.03
CA GLY A 167 14.48 -28.69 -22.27
C GLY A 167 15.30 -27.50 -21.72
N SER A 168 14.78 -26.28 -21.82
CA SER A 168 15.41 -25.09 -21.29
C SER A 168 14.80 -24.75 -19.92
N ALA A 169 15.62 -24.17 -19.05
CA ALA A 169 15.15 -23.61 -17.78
C ALA A 169 15.10 -22.09 -17.86
N TYR A 170 14.17 -21.50 -17.13
CA TYR A 170 13.88 -20.09 -17.13
C TYR A 170 13.78 -19.54 -15.71
N TYR A 171 13.99 -18.23 -15.57
CA TYR A 171 13.71 -17.52 -14.32
C TYR A 171 13.18 -16.12 -14.61
N ILE A 172 12.48 -15.55 -13.62
CA ILE A 172 11.88 -14.22 -13.69
C ILE A 172 12.57 -13.27 -12.74
N GLN A 173 12.80 -12.04 -13.22
CA GLN A 173 13.15 -10.89 -12.38
C GLN A 173 12.04 -9.84 -12.44
N ILE A 174 11.72 -9.28 -11.29
CA ILE A 174 10.70 -8.24 -11.12
C ILE A 174 11.33 -7.10 -10.31
N PRO A 175 11.44 -5.88 -10.86
CA PRO A 175 11.98 -4.77 -10.07
C PRO A 175 11.04 -4.40 -8.92
N SER A 176 11.58 -3.90 -7.82
CA SER A 176 10.79 -3.45 -6.66
C SER A 176 9.87 -2.25 -6.96
N THR A 177 10.04 -1.63 -8.12
CA THR A 177 9.18 -0.55 -8.61
C THR A 177 8.00 -1.04 -9.45
N ALA A 178 7.92 -2.36 -9.73
CA ALA A 178 6.94 -2.92 -10.67
C ALA A 178 5.51 -2.87 -10.13
N PHE A 179 5.32 -3.11 -8.86
CA PHE A 179 4.00 -3.23 -8.28
C PHE A 179 3.90 -2.51 -6.94
N VAL A 180 2.75 -1.93 -6.72
CA VAL A 180 2.30 -1.39 -5.42
C VAL A 180 0.90 -1.93 -5.14
N ASP A 181 0.51 -2.01 -3.87
CA ASP A 181 -0.90 -2.23 -3.51
C ASP A 181 -1.75 -0.97 -3.71
N THR A 182 -3.01 -1.02 -3.34
CA THR A 182 -3.94 0.12 -3.43
C THR A 182 -3.64 1.22 -2.41
N ALA A 183 -2.91 0.92 -1.35
CA ALA A 183 -2.41 1.88 -0.38
C ALA A 183 -1.08 2.51 -0.81
N GLY A 184 -0.34 1.90 -1.76
CA GLY A 184 0.94 2.34 -2.33
C GLY A 184 2.16 1.64 -1.72
N ASN A 185 1.97 0.61 -0.86
CA ASN A 185 3.07 -0.21 -0.37
C ASN A 185 3.70 -1.00 -1.52
N ARG A 186 5.03 -1.01 -1.58
CA ARG A 186 5.76 -1.59 -2.71
C ARG A 186 5.99 -3.08 -2.52
N PHE A 187 5.79 -3.84 -3.58
CA PHE A 187 6.32 -5.20 -3.68
C PHE A 187 7.85 -5.18 -3.61
N ALA A 188 8.43 -6.11 -2.87
CA ALA A 188 9.89 -6.16 -2.68
C ALA A 188 10.70 -6.46 -3.97
N GLY A 189 10.02 -6.99 -4.99
CA GLY A 189 10.67 -7.42 -6.23
C GLY A 189 11.28 -8.84 -6.14
N ILE A 190 11.77 -9.32 -7.27
CA ILE A 190 12.56 -10.54 -7.41
C ILE A 190 13.83 -10.20 -8.18
N SER A 191 14.98 -10.24 -7.51
CA SER A 191 16.28 -9.93 -8.12
C SER A 191 17.16 -11.16 -8.35
N ASN A 192 16.88 -12.28 -7.68
CA ASN A 192 17.66 -13.50 -7.79
C ASN A 192 17.02 -14.52 -8.75
N LYS A 193 17.81 -15.53 -9.15
CA LYS A 193 17.41 -16.55 -10.13
C LYS A 193 16.60 -17.70 -9.53
N THR A 194 16.51 -17.81 -8.20
CA THR A 194 15.99 -19.00 -7.53
C THR A 194 14.62 -18.81 -6.91
N THR A 195 14.17 -17.58 -6.77
CA THR A 195 12.85 -17.27 -6.17
C THR A 195 11.70 -17.71 -7.08
N LEU A 196 11.87 -17.54 -8.39
CA LEU A 196 10.89 -17.99 -9.40
C LEU A 196 11.63 -18.48 -10.64
N SER A 197 11.83 -19.77 -10.70
CA SER A 197 12.47 -20.50 -11.82
C SER A 197 11.68 -21.76 -12.16
N PHE A 198 11.71 -22.19 -13.41
CA PHE A 198 10.98 -23.37 -13.90
C PHE A 198 11.63 -23.92 -15.16
#